data_b1cc8e7e50e9c2fa32f2a2f09941a499
#
_entry.id   b1cc8e7e50e9c2fa32f2a2f09941a499
#
_cell.length_a   1.000
_cell.length_b   1.000
_cell.length_c   1.000
_cell.angle_alpha   90.00
_cell.angle_beta   90.00
_cell.angle_gamma   90.00
#
_symmetry.space_group_name_H-M   'P 1'
#
loop_
_entity.id
_entity.type
_entity.pdbx_description
1 polymer ?
#
loop_
_entity_poly.entity_id
_entity_poly.type
_entity_poly.pdbx_seq_one_letter_code
_entity_poly.pdbx_strand_id
1 'polypeptide(L)'
;MTSFPKLSSTFRIVAAVAGGLLAAGSAGDLRAQVPAAPLPPTVTVSASATVTVQNDRLQAWLRAEAENANPAAAAGQVNAAIAKALAEAKAYPAIKVATAGYSTQQISDKQKPNRWRIVQTLSLDSGDFTAAANLITRLQDETGLLLSGMGFSLSDKTRRDAEDSVTQQAIKSWQARAQQAATGLGFSGWRPGHVAVQTGDGGRAYPVMRAQAMASSAGPAPVSIEAGTTDVSVSVSGEAMLVPVAAPTR
;
A
#
# COMPACT_ATOMS: atom_id res chain seq x y z
N MET A 1 -17.60 44.95 -17.07
CA MET A 1 -17.09 46.31 -17.41
C MET A 1 -15.59 46.23 -17.44
N THR A 2 -15.09 46.50 -18.58
CA THR A 2 -13.78 47.06 -19.03
C THR A 2 -12.62 46.07 -18.96
N SER A 3 -11.86 45.86 -19.97
CA SER A 3 -11.75 46.27 -21.37
C SER A 3 -10.38 45.76 -21.83
N PHE A 4 -10.36 45.05 -22.94
CA PHE A 4 -9.11 44.75 -23.68
C PHE A 4 -8.58 45.98 -24.40
N PRO A 5 -7.31 46.07 -24.73
CA PRO A 5 -6.95 46.68 -26.01
C PRO A 5 -6.18 45.74 -26.93
N LYS A 6 -6.66 45.78 -28.20
CA LYS A 6 -5.94 45.46 -29.40
C LYS A 6 -4.87 46.51 -29.73
N LEU A 7 -3.77 46.10 -30.36
CA LEU A 7 -3.02 46.91 -31.35
C LEU A 7 -2.23 45.92 -32.22
N SER A 8 -2.56 45.68 -33.45
CA SER A 8 -2.32 46.38 -34.72
C SER A 8 -0.85 46.45 -35.15
N SER A 9 -0.52 45.58 -36.12
CA SER A 9 0.05 45.82 -37.46
C SER A 9 1.04 47.00 -37.61
N THR A 10 2.26 46.70 -38.06
CA THR A 10 2.86 47.51 -39.12
C THR A 10 3.86 46.72 -39.96
N PHE A 11 3.50 46.58 -41.20
CA PHE A 11 4.26 46.15 -42.37
C PHE A 11 5.29 47.20 -42.72
N ARG A 12 6.56 46.87 -42.90
CA ARG A 12 7.53 47.70 -43.65
C ARG A 12 8.38 46.80 -44.54
N ILE A 13 8.02 46.87 -45.83
CA ILE A 13 8.83 46.48 -46.97
C ILE A 13 9.94 47.53 -47.16
N VAL A 14 11.16 47.13 -47.27
CA VAL A 14 12.22 47.86 -47.99
C VAL A 14 12.98 46.88 -48.89
N ALA A 15 12.95 47.19 -50.16
CA ALA A 15 13.56 46.47 -51.22
C ALA A 15 15.01 46.86 -51.45
N ALA A 16 15.77 45.87 -52.01
CA ALA A 16 16.88 45.95 -52.93
C ALA A 16 18.18 46.59 -52.46
N VAL A 17 19.30 45.83 -52.63
CA VAL A 17 20.29 46.08 -53.70
C VAL A 17 21.23 44.87 -53.79
N ALA A 18 21.52 44.51 -55.00
CA ALA A 18 22.38 43.42 -55.46
C ALA A 18 23.86 43.62 -55.17
N GLY A 19 24.60 42.55 -54.99
CA GLY A 19 26.08 42.59 -54.94
C GLY A 19 26.71 41.21 -54.77
N GLY A 20 27.01 40.56 -55.85
CA GLY A 20 28.27 39.86 -56.14
C GLY A 20 28.71 38.63 -55.34
N LEU A 21 28.63 37.49 -55.98
CA LEU A 21 29.57 36.34 -56.01
C LEU A 21 30.59 36.21 -54.87
N LEU A 22 30.53 35.09 -54.17
CA LEU A 22 31.62 34.18 -53.96
C LEU A 22 31.05 32.82 -53.51
N ALA A 23 31.00 31.89 -54.45
CA ALA A 23 30.71 30.47 -54.20
C ALA A 23 31.91 29.85 -53.48
N ALA A 24 31.90 29.85 -52.16
CA ALA A 24 32.70 28.96 -51.37
C ALA A 24 31.87 27.67 -51.16
N GLY A 25 32.19 26.64 -51.91
CA GLY A 25 31.63 25.31 -51.80
C GLY A 25 31.96 24.76 -50.41
N SER A 26 31.02 24.85 -49.49
CA SER A 26 31.02 24.02 -48.30
C SER A 26 30.67 22.62 -48.77
N ALA A 27 31.68 21.76 -48.92
CA ALA A 27 31.53 20.33 -48.97
C ALA A 27 30.86 19.92 -47.64
N GLY A 28 29.55 19.92 -47.65
CA GLY A 28 28.78 19.34 -46.55
C GLY A 28 29.15 17.89 -46.41
N ASP A 29 29.77 17.54 -45.32
CA ASP A 29 29.93 16.16 -44.91
C ASP A 29 28.55 15.48 -44.95
N LEU A 30 28.26 14.80 -46.05
CA LEU A 30 27.20 13.80 -46.13
C LEU A 30 27.61 12.65 -45.19
N ARG A 31 27.41 12.88 -43.89
CA ARG A 31 27.41 11.75 -42.95
C ARG A 31 26.29 10.84 -43.41
N ALA A 32 26.68 9.75 -44.07
CA ALA A 32 25.81 8.65 -44.39
C ALA A 32 25.12 8.26 -43.09
N GLN A 33 23.79 8.55 -42.96
CA GLN A 33 22.99 8.04 -41.89
C GLN A 33 23.01 6.53 -42.01
N VAL A 34 23.78 5.90 -41.10
CA VAL A 34 23.79 4.44 -40.97
C VAL A 34 22.33 4.07 -40.69
N PRO A 35 21.67 3.27 -41.55
CA PRO A 35 20.32 2.85 -41.28
C PRO A 35 20.27 2.23 -39.91
N ALA A 36 19.39 2.74 -39.01
CA ALA A 36 19.19 2.12 -37.71
C ALA A 36 18.81 0.66 -37.95
N ALA A 37 19.53 -0.26 -37.33
CA ALA A 37 19.19 -1.68 -37.39
C ALA A 37 17.71 -1.86 -36.97
N PRO A 38 16.94 -2.67 -37.71
CA PRO A 38 15.54 -2.90 -37.34
C PRO A 38 15.48 -3.42 -35.93
N LEU A 39 14.61 -2.82 -35.13
CA LEU A 39 14.38 -3.26 -33.73
C LEU A 39 13.94 -4.72 -33.75
N PRO A 40 14.47 -5.55 -32.84
CA PRO A 40 14.04 -6.93 -32.74
C PRO A 40 12.54 -7.01 -32.46
N PRO A 41 11.81 -7.96 -33.03
CA PRO A 41 10.39 -8.15 -32.72
C PRO A 41 10.24 -8.44 -31.21
N THR A 42 9.26 -7.80 -30.57
CA THR A 42 8.98 -7.91 -29.16
C THR A 42 7.59 -8.39 -28.90
N VAL A 43 7.37 -9.09 -27.79
CA VAL A 43 6.05 -9.44 -27.27
C VAL A 43 5.97 -9.01 -25.81
N THR A 44 4.87 -8.38 -25.44
CA THR A 44 4.60 -8.03 -24.04
C THR A 44 3.90 -9.20 -23.36
N VAL A 45 4.47 -9.63 -22.25
CA VAL A 45 3.98 -10.76 -21.44
C VAL A 45 3.72 -10.29 -20.03
N SER A 46 2.69 -10.84 -19.41
CA SER A 46 2.40 -10.63 -17.98
C SER A 46 2.12 -11.95 -17.28
N ALA A 47 2.53 -12.04 -16.03
CA ALA A 47 2.24 -13.16 -15.15
C ALA A 47 2.07 -12.67 -13.72
N SER A 48 1.32 -13.40 -12.92
CA SER A 48 1.17 -13.14 -11.50
C SER A 48 1.27 -14.44 -10.72
N ALA A 49 1.66 -14.31 -9.46
CA ALA A 49 1.60 -15.38 -8.48
C ALA A 49 0.99 -14.84 -7.19
N THR A 50 0.38 -15.73 -6.41
CA THR A 50 -0.25 -15.40 -5.12
C THR A 50 0.00 -16.53 -4.15
N VAL A 51 0.25 -16.19 -2.89
CA VAL A 51 0.30 -17.14 -1.77
C VAL A 51 -0.61 -16.66 -0.65
N THR A 52 -1.37 -17.58 -0.08
CA THR A 52 -2.19 -17.33 1.11
C THR A 52 -1.37 -17.65 2.35
N VAL A 53 -1.20 -16.68 3.25
CA VAL A 53 -0.38 -16.79 4.45
C VAL A 53 -1.24 -16.55 5.69
N GLN A 54 -1.04 -17.35 6.74
CA GLN A 54 -1.73 -17.13 8.02
C GLN A 54 -1.23 -15.85 8.69
N ASN A 55 -2.16 -15.07 9.22
CA ASN A 55 -1.83 -13.88 9.99
C ASN A 55 -1.14 -14.27 11.29
N ASP A 56 -0.04 -13.62 11.60
CA ASP A 56 0.81 -13.86 12.77
C ASP A 56 0.91 -12.64 13.71
N ARG A 57 0.11 -11.59 13.45
CA ARG A 57 0.02 -10.39 14.26
C ARG A 57 -1.43 -10.04 14.55
N LEU A 58 -1.70 -9.72 15.82
CA LEU A 58 -2.92 -9.13 16.30
C LEU A 58 -2.66 -7.66 16.62
N GLN A 59 -3.51 -6.78 16.11
CA GLN A 59 -3.55 -5.38 16.47
C GLN A 59 -4.89 -5.05 17.08
N ALA A 60 -4.90 -4.38 18.22
CA ALA A 60 -6.12 -3.94 18.88
C ALA A 60 -6.01 -2.49 19.34
N TRP A 61 -7.13 -1.82 19.38
CA TRP A 61 -7.25 -0.45 19.85
C TRP A 61 -8.27 -0.39 20.98
N LEU A 62 -7.82 0.07 22.14
CA LEU A 62 -8.67 0.32 23.29
C LEU A 62 -8.68 1.81 23.58
N ARG A 63 -9.83 2.32 23.99
CA ARG A 63 -9.99 3.73 24.32
C ARG A 63 -10.48 3.92 25.74
N ALA A 64 -9.91 4.91 26.43
CA ALA A 64 -10.49 5.51 27.62
C ALA A 64 -11.27 6.75 27.18
N GLU A 65 -12.46 6.91 27.73
CA GLU A 65 -13.34 8.04 27.42
C GLU A 65 -13.97 8.58 28.70
N ALA A 66 -14.00 9.90 28.87
CA ALA A 66 -14.69 10.55 29.96
C ALA A 66 -15.37 11.83 29.49
N GLU A 67 -16.52 12.11 30.07
CA GLU A 67 -17.27 13.36 29.86
C GLU A 67 -17.45 14.11 31.19
N ASN A 68 -17.14 15.40 31.17
CA ASN A 68 -17.36 16.27 32.33
C ASN A 68 -17.64 17.72 31.89
N ALA A 69 -18.33 18.47 32.72
CA ALA A 69 -18.46 19.93 32.50
C ALA A 69 -17.11 20.65 32.60
N ASN A 70 -16.21 20.14 33.44
CA ASN A 70 -14.84 20.64 33.56
C ASN A 70 -13.88 19.76 32.73
N PRO A 71 -13.19 20.34 31.71
CA PRO A 71 -12.29 19.59 30.85
C PRO A 71 -11.10 19.00 31.61
N ALA A 72 -10.59 19.66 32.65
CA ALA A 72 -9.49 19.15 33.45
C ALA A 72 -9.89 17.90 34.25
N ALA A 73 -11.12 17.87 34.75
CA ALA A 73 -11.66 16.69 35.45
C ALA A 73 -11.82 15.50 34.49
N ALA A 74 -12.34 15.70 33.27
CA ALA A 74 -12.43 14.67 32.25
C ALA A 74 -11.04 14.15 31.85
N ALA A 75 -10.07 15.06 31.64
CA ALA A 75 -8.69 14.68 31.34
C ALA A 75 -8.06 13.86 32.47
N GLY A 76 -8.27 14.25 33.71
CA GLY A 76 -7.76 13.50 34.87
C GLY A 76 -8.27 12.07 34.94
N GLN A 77 -9.56 11.86 34.65
CA GLN A 77 -10.15 10.51 34.61
C GLN A 77 -9.55 9.65 33.50
N VAL A 78 -9.44 10.17 32.27
CA VAL A 78 -8.85 9.46 31.14
C VAL A 78 -7.38 9.13 31.41
N ASN A 79 -6.61 10.11 31.89
CA ASN A 79 -5.20 9.90 32.19
C ASN A 79 -4.98 8.85 33.28
N ALA A 80 -5.82 8.82 34.32
CA ALA A 80 -5.76 7.81 35.38
C ALA A 80 -6.05 6.39 34.85
N ALA A 81 -7.08 6.24 34.01
CA ALA A 81 -7.43 4.96 33.37
C ALA A 81 -6.27 4.47 32.47
N ILE A 82 -5.70 5.34 31.66
CA ILE A 82 -4.57 5.03 30.78
C ILE A 82 -3.32 4.67 31.60
N ALA A 83 -3.01 5.40 32.65
CA ALA A 83 -1.87 5.10 33.52
C ALA A 83 -2.00 3.72 34.17
N LYS A 84 -3.20 3.36 34.64
CA LYS A 84 -3.50 2.03 35.16
C LYS A 84 -3.34 0.97 34.09
N ALA A 85 -3.87 1.19 32.88
CA ALA A 85 -3.76 0.27 31.77
C ALA A 85 -2.31 0.01 31.35
N LEU A 86 -1.49 1.06 31.30
CA LEU A 86 -0.05 0.92 31.01
C LEU A 86 0.71 0.16 32.14
N ALA A 87 0.28 0.30 33.37
CA ALA A 87 0.86 -0.46 34.49
C ALA A 87 0.52 -1.95 34.37
N GLU A 88 -0.74 -2.29 34.07
CA GLU A 88 -1.15 -3.68 33.82
C GLU A 88 -0.45 -4.31 32.62
N ALA A 89 -0.25 -3.56 31.55
CA ALA A 89 0.44 -4.02 30.36
C ALA A 89 1.92 -4.44 30.61
N LYS A 90 2.56 -3.93 31.65
CA LYS A 90 3.93 -4.32 32.01
C LYS A 90 4.07 -5.79 32.38
N ALA A 91 2.98 -6.44 32.80
CA ALA A 91 2.97 -7.88 33.08
C ALA A 91 3.02 -8.74 31.79
N TYR A 92 2.88 -8.11 30.62
CA TYR A 92 2.85 -8.77 29.31
C TYR A 92 3.96 -8.26 28.39
N PRO A 93 5.22 -8.55 28.64
CA PRO A 93 6.37 -7.96 27.92
C PRO A 93 6.42 -8.33 26.42
N ALA A 94 5.73 -9.40 26.01
CA ALA A 94 5.61 -9.81 24.62
C ALA A 94 4.62 -8.95 23.81
N ILE A 95 3.80 -8.12 24.48
CA ILE A 95 2.83 -7.26 23.86
C ILE A 95 3.35 -5.84 23.80
N LYS A 96 3.41 -5.27 22.60
CA LYS A 96 3.75 -3.86 22.43
C LYS A 96 2.50 -3.02 22.68
N VAL A 97 2.56 -2.15 23.68
CA VAL A 97 1.47 -1.22 24.00
C VAL A 97 1.99 0.21 23.84
N ALA A 98 1.24 1.02 23.11
CA ALA A 98 1.57 2.42 22.88
C ALA A 98 0.31 3.30 22.88
N THR A 99 0.49 4.58 23.20
CA THR A 99 -0.56 5.58 23.03
C THR A 99 -0.70 5.91 21.54
N ALA A 100 -1.92 5.82 21.00
CA ALA A 100 -2.19 5.99 19.56
C ALA A 100 -2.92 7.30 19.23
N GLY A 101 -3.57 7.93 20.19
CA GLY A 101 -4.28 9.17 19.94
C GLY A 101 -4.86 9.77 21.21
N TYR A 102 -5.04 11.09 21.20
CA TYR A 102 -5.70 11.87 22.25
C TYR A 102 -6.55 12.94 21.59
N SER A 103 -7.83 13.03 21.98
CA SER A 103 -8.73 14.05 21.46
C SER A 103 -9.57 14.67 22.56
N THR A 104 -9.88 15.95 22.39
CA THR A 104 -10.75 16.74 23.25
C THR A 104 -11.84 17.37 22.40
N GLN A 105 -13.08 17.11 22.73
CA GLN A 105 -14.23 17.64 22.01
C GLN A 105 -15.23 18.28 22.97
N GLN A 106 -15.71 19.46 22.64
CA GLN A 106 -16.83 20.06 23.36
C GLN A 106 -18.14 19.51 22.79
N ILE A 107 -18.99 19.03 23.66
CA ILE A 107 -20.34 18.58 23.33
C ILE A 107 -21.30 19.69 23.76
N SER A 108 -21.97 20.30 22.79
CA SER A 108 -22.99 21.29 23.01
C SER A 108 -24.37 20.71 22.66
N ASP A 109 -25.24 20.68 23.61
CA ASP A 109 -26.65 20.32 23.43
C ASP A 109 -27.50 21.54 23.79
N LYS A 110 -28.48 21.88 22.95
CA LYS A 110 -29.34 23.05 23.16
C LYS A 110 -30.11 23.01 24.50
N GLN A 111 -30.26 21.82 25.10
CA GLN A 111 -31.03 21.61 26.32
C GLN A 111 -30.17 21.22 27.55
N LYS A 112 -28.86 21.09 27.39
CA LYS A 112 -27.96 20.66 28.47
C LYS A 112 -26.74 21.59 28.56
N PRO A 113 -26.13 21.72 29.74
CA PRO A 113 -24.85 22.44 29.87
C PRO A 113 -23.76 21.84 28.96
N ASN A 114 -22.91 22.67 28.43
CA ASN A 114 -21.75 22.24 27.66
C ASN A 114 -20.90 21.26 28.46
N ARG A 115 -20.50 20.16 27.82
CA ARG A 115 -19.67 19.12 28.41
C ARG A 115 -18.44 18.92 27.50
N TRP A 116 -17.40 18.42 28.09
CA TRP A 116 -16.19 18.05 27.39
C TRP A 116 -16.06 16.54 27.36
N ARG A 117 -15.86 15.99 26.18
CA ARG A 117 -15.50 14.60 25.98
C ARG A 117 -14.02 14.52 25.67
N ILE A 118 -13.31 13.69 26.42
CA ILE A 118 -11.90 13.41 26.22
C ILE A 118 -11.77 11.92 25.94
N VAL A 119 -11.02 11.60 24.89
CA VAL A 119 -10.76 10.22 24.46
C VAL A 119 -9.26 10.06 24.27
N GLN A 120 -8.72 9.01 24.84
CA GLN A 120 -7.35 8.57 24.58
C GLN A 120 -7.35 7.11 24.17
N THR A 121 -6.61 6.77 23.12
CA THR A 121 -6.55 5.42 22.55
C THR A 121 -5.18 4.81 22.84
N LEU A 122 -5.19 3.53 23.23
CA LEU A 122 -4.03 2.66 23.29
C LEU A 122 -4.08 1.70 22.10
N SER A 123 -2.94 1.45 21.48
CA SER A 123 -2.74 0.38 20.52
C SER A 123 -1.99 -0.77 21.17
N LEU A 124 -2.43 -1.98 20.90
CA LEU A 124 -1.76 -3.23 21.25
C LEU A 124 -1.31 -3.91 19.96
N ASP A 125 -0.10 -4.46 19.98
CA ASP A 125 0.45 -5.24 18.88
C ASP A 125 1.17 -6.48 19.45
N SER A 126 0.74 -7.68 19.04
CA SER A 126 1.25 -8.95 19.56
C SER A 126 1.26 -10.06 18.51
N GLY A 127 2.26 -10.93 18.61
CA GLY A 127 2.26 -12.24 17.94
C GLY A 127 1.66 -13.36 18.80
N ASP A 128 1.49 -13.13 20.11
CA ASP A 128 0.81 -14.06 21.01
C ASP A 128 -0.64 -13.64 21.21
N PHE A 129 -1.53 -14.31 20.50
CA PHE A 129 -2.96 -13.98 20.48
C PHE A 129 -3.64 -14.29 21.82
N THR A 130 -3.20 -15.34 22.50
CA THR A 130 -3.74 -15.74 23.79
C THR A 130 -3.38 -14.70 24.86
N ALA A 131 -2.12 -14.31 24.94
CA ALA A 131 -1.69 -13.26 25.84
C ALA A 131 -2.38 -11.92 25.54
N ALA A 132 -2.55 -11.57 24.26
CA ALA A 132 -3.25 -10.37 23.85
C ALA A 132 -4.72 -10.38 24.26
N ALA A 133 -5.43 -11.49 24.05
CA ALA A 133 -6.83 -11.65 24.49
C ALA A 133 -6.97 -11.47 26.00
N ASN A 134 -6.10 -12.11 26.77
CA ASN A 134 -6.09 -11.99 28.23
C ASN A 134 -5.85 -10.55 28.68
N LEU A 135 -4.87 -9.86 28.06
CA LEU A 135 -4.63 -8.46 28.38
C LEU A 135 -5.83 -7.57 28.02
N ILE A 136 -6.42 -7.75 26.84
CA ILE A 136 -7.60 -6.97 26.40
C ILE A 136 -8.73 -7.13 27.41
N THR A 137 -9.09 -8.35 27.79
CA THR A 137 -10.13 -8.63 28.77
C THR A 137 -9.81 -7.94 30.10
N ARG A 138 -8.59 -8.08 30.58
CA ARG A 138 -8.17 -7.47 31.83
C ARG A 138 -8.22 -5.95 31.81
N LEU A 139 -7.80 -5.32 30.70
CA LEU A 139 -7.90 -3.87 30.54
C LEU A 139 -9.35 -3.39 30.49
N GLN A 140 -10.28 -4.14 29.90
CA GLN A 140 -11.69 -3.81 29.93
C GLN A 140 -12.27 -3.91 31.34
N ASP A 141 -12.01 -5.00 32.05
CA ASP A 141 -12.60 -5.28 33.36
C ASP A 141 -12.01 -4.38 34.47
N GLU A 142 -10.71 -4.20 34.49
CA GLU A 142 -10.01 -3.52 35.59
C GLU A 142 -9.84 -2.01 35.38
N THR A 143 -9.79 -1.55 34.12
CA THR A 143 -9.53 -0.14 33.84
C THR A 143 -10.68 0.57 33.16
N GLY A 144 -11.71 -0.16 32.75
CA GLY A 144 -12.87 0.39 32.06
C GLY A 144 -12.58 0.85 30.62
N LEU A 145 -11.47 0.42 30.03
CA LEU A 145 -11.20 0.72 28.64
C LEU A 145 -12.15 -0.02 27.71
N LEU A 146 -12.54 0.64 26.63
CA LEU A 146 -13.45 0.07 25.63
C LEU A 146 -12.64 -0.39 24.41
N LEU A 147 -12.83 -1.64 24.00
CA LEU A 147 -12.27 -2.12 22.73
C LEU A 147 -12.94 -1.39 21.57
N SER A 148 -12.18 -0.64 20.80
CA SER A 148 -12.68 0.15 19.65
C SER A 148 -12.41 -0.52 18.30
N GLY A 149 -11.50 -1.49 18.26
CA GLY A 149 -11.22 -2.28 17.07
C GLY A 149 -10.18 -3.34 17.32
N MET A 150 -10.22 -4.39 16.51
CA MET A 150 -9.22 -5.46 16.50
C MET A 150 -9.07 -5.97 15.08
N GLY A 151 -7.85 -6.28 14.68
CA GLY A 151 -7.53 -6.81 13.37
C GLY A 151 -6.32 -7.73 13.41
N PHE A 152 -6.15 -8.46 12.31
CA PHE A 152 -5.04 -9.38 12.13
C PHE A 152 -4.27 -9.01 10.88
N SER A 153 -2.97 -9.25 10.90
CA SER A 153 -2.08 -8.94 9.79
C SER A 153 -0.87 -9.87 9.79
N LEU A 154 -0.06 -9.78 8.76
CA LEU A 154 1.25 -10.41 8.73
C LEU A 154 2.27 -9.50 9.41
N SER A 155 3.21 -10.12 10.14
CA SER A 155 4.42 -9.41 10.57
C SER A 155 5.25 -8.98 9.36
N ASP A 156 6.07 -7.96 9.52
CA ASP A 156 6.96 -7.47 8.46
C ASP A 156 7.89 -8.58 7.94
N LYS A 157 8.31 -9.48 8.82
CA LYS A 157 9.15 -10.61 8.43
C LYS A 157 8.37 -11.60 7.56
N THR A 158 7.22 -12.06 8.03
CA THR A 158 6.38 -13.03 7.33
C THR A 158 5.91 -12.48 5.98
N ARG A 159 5.57 -11.19 5.93
CA ARG A 159 5.21 -10.50 4.68
C ARG A 159 6.37 -10.52 3.70
N ARG A 160 7.58 -10.10 4.09
CA ARG A 160 8.75 -10.11 3.19
C ARG A 160 9.11 -11.50 2.71
N ASP A 161 9.12 -12.51 3.59
CA ASP A 161 9.40 -13.89 3.21
C ASP A 161 8.39 -14.40 2.17
N ALA A 162 7.11 -14.04 2.31
CA ALA A 162 6.07 -14.37 1.36
C ALA A 162 6.25 -13.61 0.03
N GLU A 163 6.53 -12.31 0.08
CA GLU A 163 6.79 -11.48 -1.11
C GLU A 163 7.98 -11.99 -1.92
N ASP A 164 9.07 -12.38 -1.27
CA ASP A 164 10.25 -12.95 -1.92
C ASP A 164 9.93 -14.28 -2.61
N SER A 165 9.19 -15.15 -1.93
CA SER A 165 8.76 -16.44 -2.49
C SER A 165 7.86 -16.26 -3.71
N VAL A 166 6.86 -15.39 -3.60
CA VAL A 166 5.88 -15.11 -4.66
C VAL A 166 6.54 -14.41 -5.84
N THR A 167 7.49 -13.51 -5.58
CA THR A 167 8.27 -12.84 -6.63
C THR A 167 9.00 -13.84 -7.50
N GLN A 168 9.68 -14.82 -6.90
CA GLN A 168 10.36 -15.87 -7.65
C GLN A 168 9.38 -16.70 -8.49
N GLN A 169 8.20 -17.02 -7.96
CA GLN A 169 7.17 -17.77 -8.68
C GLN A 169 6.61 -16.95 -9.86
N ALA A 170 6.33 -15.67 -9.65
CA ALA A 170 5.83 -14.78 -10.70
C ALA A 170 6.85 -14.61 -11.84
N ILE A 171 8.14 -14.46 -11.51
CA ILE A 171 9.22 -14.39 -12.51
C ILE A 171 9.30 -15.70 -13.30
N LYS A 172 9.29 -16.87 -12.65
CA LYS A 172 9.29 -18.16 -13.34
C LYS A 172 8.09 -18.31 -14.27
N SER A 173 6.91 -17.90 -13.83
CA SER A 173 5.69 -17.92 -14.63
C SER A 173 5.79 -16.99 -15.83
N TRP A 174 6.36 -15.82 -15.65
CA TRP A 174 6.61 -14.85 -16.72
C TRP A 174 7.58 -15.42 -17.76
N GLN A 175 8.72 -15.99 -17.33
CA GLN A 175 9.70 -16.64 -18.20
C GLN A 175 9.06 -17.80 -19.02
N ALA A 176 8.26 -18.63 -18.38
CA ALA A 176 7.56 -19.71 -19.06
C ALA A 176 6.60 -19.20 -20.14
N ARG A 177 5.84 -18.14 -19.86
CA ARG A 177 4.94 -17.52 -20.83
C ARG A 177 5.70 -16.85 -21.97
N ALA A 178 6.83 -16.18 -21.69
CA ALA A 178 7.69 -15.60 -22.71
C ALA A 178 8.24 -16.67 -23.66
N GLN A 179 8.67 -17.81 -23.13
CA GLN A 179 9.11 -18.96 -23.94
C GLN A 179 7.97 -19.55 -24.78
N GLN A 180 6.78 -19.70 -24.21
CA GLN A 180 5.62 -20.20 -24.95
C GLN A 180 5.24 -19.25 -26.10
N ALA A 181 5.26 -17.94 -25.84
CA ALA A 181 4.98 -16.95 -26.85
C ALA A 181 6.02 -16.98 -27.99
N ALA A 182 7.33 -17.04 -27.65
CA ALA A 182 8.40 -17.16 -28.66
C ALA A 182 8.20 -18.39 -29.53
N THR A 183 7.99 -19.55 -28.92
CA THR A 183 7.79 -20.83 -29.64
C THR A 183 6.52 -20.78 -30.50
N GLY A 184 5.39 -20.27 -29.96
CA GLY A 184 4.12 -20.17 -30.70
C GLY A 184 4.18 -19.21 -31.88
N LEU A 185 5.05 -18.21 -31.83
CA LEU A 185 5.30 -17.25 -32.92
C LEU A 185 6.39 -17.71 -33.90
N GLY A 186 6.97 -18.90 -33.72
CA GLY A 186 7.97 -19.47 -34.63
C GLY A 186 9.41 -18.95 -34.41
N PHE A 187 9.71 -18.39 -33.23
CA PHE A 187 11.05 -17.96 -32.87
C PHE A 187 11.81 -19.02 -32.07
N SER A 188 13.15 -19.00 -32.14
CA SER A 188 13.99 -20.00 -31.45
C SER A 188 14.10 -19.75 -29.95
N GLY A 189 13.84 -18.54 -29.48
CA GLY A 189 13.94 -18.14 -28.09
C GLY A 189 13.59 -16.67 -27.88
N TRP A 190 13.92 -16.18 -26.71
CA TRP A 190 13.68 -14.80 -26.34
C TRP A 190 14.77 -14.27 -25.38
N ARG A 191 14.84 -12.96 -25.24
CA ARG A 191 15.64 -12.26 -24.24
C ARG A 191 14.79 -11.26 -23.51
N PRO A 192 15.00 -11.03 -22.21
CA PRO A 192 14.25 -10.01 -21.48
C PRO A 192 14.57 -8.61 -22.03
N GLY A 193 13.54 -7.82 -22.29
CA GLY A 193 13.60 -6.40 -22.52
C GLY A 193 13.38 -5.63 -21.22
N HIS A 194 12.52 -4.60 -21.26
CA HIS A 194 12.10 -3.93 -20.05
C HIS A 194 11.13 -4.80 -19.27
N VAL A 195 11.46 -5.12 -18.01
CA VAL A 195 10.63 -5.94 -17.12
C VAL A 195 10.36 -5.17 -15.84
N ALA A 196 9.08 -5.06 -15.47
CA ALA A 196 8.60 -4.47 -14.23
C ALA A 196 8.05 -5.57 -13.31
N VAL A 197 8.49 -5.55 -12.06
CA VAL A 197 7.97 -6.39 -10.98
C VAL A 197 7.20 -5.48 -10.04
N GLN A 198 5.95 -5.79 -9.80
CA GLN A 198 5.07 -5.01 -8.93
C GLN A 198 4.54 -5.92 -7.82
N THR A 199 4.86 -5.57 -6.60
CA THR A 199 4.23 -6.16 -5.43
C THR A 199 2.84 -5.56 -5.34
N GLY A 200 1.81 -6.38 -5.42
CA GLY A 200 0.46 -5.92 -5.13
C GLY A 200 0.43 -5.56 -3.65
N ASP A 201 0.02 -4.33 -3.31
CA ASP A 201 -0.47 -4.08 -1.96
C ASP A 201 -1.59 -5.08 -1.76
N GLY A 202 -1.29 -6.16 -1.03
CA GLY A 202 -2.26 -7.18 -0.68
C GLY A 202 -3.46 -6.44 -0.10
N GLY A 203 -4.50 -6.33 -0.91
CA GLY A 203 -5.70 -5.62 -0.54
C GLY A 203 -6.00 -6.03 0.87
N ARG A 204 -6.24 -5.06 1.75
CA ARG A 204 -6.67 -5.32 3.12
C ARG A 204 -7.69 -6.45 3.03
N ALA A 205 -7.30 -7.65 3.44
CA ALA A 205 -8.22 -8.74 3.58
C ALA A 205 -9.26 -8.23 4.58
N TYR A 206 -10.41 -7.86 4.07
CA TYR A 206 -11.55 -7.65 4.96
C TYR A 206 -11.79 -9.02 5.57
N PRO A 207 -11.73 -9.17 6.90
CA PRO A 207 -12.14 -10.40 7.52
C PRO A 207 -13.57 -10.62 7.07
N VAL A 208 -13.82 -11.69 6.32
CA VAL A 208 -15.17 -12.15 6.05
C VAL A 208 -15.66 -12.63 7.41
N MET A 209 -16.26 -11.73 8.18
CA MET A 209 -17.06 -12.10 9.34
C MET A 209 -18.20 -12.95 8.81
N ARG A 210 -18.01 -14.25 8.82
CA ARG A 210 -19.14 -15.19 8.77
C ARG A 210 -19.92 -14.90 10.05
N ALA A 211 -20.95 -14.10 9.91
CA ALA A 211 -21.93 -13.88 10.96
C ALA A 211 -22.55 -15.24 11.32
N GLN A 212 -22.00 -15.88 12.33
CA GLN A 212 -22.78 -16.86 13.09
C GLN A 212 -23.63 -16.06 14.08
N ALA A 213 -24.80 -15.65 13.59
CA ALA A 213 -25.91 -15.34 14.46
C ALA A 213 -26.31 -16.66 15.13
N MET A 214 -26.10 -16.75 16.43
CA MET A 214 -26.89 -17.49 17.42
C MET A 214 -26.13 -17.55 18.76
N ALA A 215 -26.54 -16.84 19.73
CA ALA A 215 -27.08 -17.39 20.99
C ALA A 215 -27.04 -16.35 22.07
N SER A 216 -28.21 -16.07 22.51
CA SER A 216 -28.59 -15.34 23.71
C SER A 216 -28.03 -15.97 25.00
N SER A 217 -27.69 -15.07 25.98
CA SER A 217 -27.67 -15.35 27.41
C SER A 217 -26.61 -16.30 27.95
N ALA A 218 -25.38 -15.81 28.02
CA ALA A 218 -24.42 -16.17 29.06
C ALA A 218 -23.38 -15.05 29.11
N GLY A 219 -22.81 -14.76 30.29
CA GLY A 219 -21.85 -13.65 30.50
C GLY A 219 -20.75 -13.52 29.44
N PRO A 220 -19.88 -12.50 29.51
CA PRO A 220 -18.94 -12.22 28.45
C PRO A 220 -18.10 -13.46 28.16
N ALA A 221 -18.44 -14.14 27.04
CA ALA A 221 -17.68 -15.27 26.57
C ALA A 221 -16.31 -14.77 26.14
N PRO A 222 -15.23 -15.51 26.43
CA PRO A 222 -13.90 -15.15 25.94
C PRO A 222 -13.95 -14.99 24.42
N VAL A 223 -13.37 -13.90 23.92
CA VAL A 223 -13.34 -13.59 22.49
C VAL A 223 -12.64 -14.74 21.78
N SER A 224 -13.37 -15.53 21.00
CA SER A 224 -12.76 -16.55 20.12
C SER A 224 -11.97 -15.82 19.03
N ILE A 225 -10.65 -16.01 19.03
CA ILE A 225 -9.74 -15.34 18.12
C ILE A 225 -9.32 -16.32 17.02
N GLU A 226 -9.78 -16.08 15.81
CA GLU A 226 -9.27 -16.72 14.60
C GLU A 226 -8.57 -15.68 13.73
N ALA A 227 -7.27 -15.83 13.54
CA ALA A 227 -6.44 -14.82 12.88
C ALA A 227 -6.73 -14.66 11.37
N GLY A 228 -7.36 -15.66 10.74
CA GLY A 228 -7.57 -15.66 9.29
C GLY A 228 -6.26 -15.66 8.49
N THR A 229 -6.38 -15.37 7.20
CA THR A 229 -5.26 -15.39 6.25
C THR A 229 -5.20 -14.09 5.46
N THR A 230 -4.03 -13.80 4.93
CA THR A 230 -3.78 -12.67 4.01
C THR A 230 -3.16 -13.20 2.73
N ASP A 231 -3.68 -12.77 1.58
CA ASP A 231 -3.11 -13.08 0.28
C ASP A 231 -2.00 -12.08 -0.06
N VAL A 232 -0.83 -12.62 -0.41
CA VAL A 232 0.31 -11.85 -0.90
C VAL A 232 0.46 -12.14 -2.39
N SER A 233 0.41 -11.12 -3.23
CA SER A 233 0.46 -11.27 -4.69
C SER A 233 1.56 -10.38 -5.29
N VAL A 234 2.18 -10.91 -6.35
CA VAL A 234 3.17 -10.18 -7.16
C VAL A 234 2.82 -10.36 -8.63
N SER A 235 2.88 -9.29 -9.38
CA SER A 235 2.75 -9.31 -10.82
C SER A 235 4.06 -8.91 -11.50
N VAL A 236 4.38 -9.61 -12.57
CA VAL A 236 5.52 -9.33 -13.44
C VAL A 236 5.00 -9.05 -14.83
N SER A 237 5.36 -7.92 -15.38
CA SER A 237 5.01 -7.53 -16.75
C SER A 237 6.25 -7.01 -17.46
N GLY A 238 6.35 -7.29 -18.75
CA GLY A 238 7.49 -6.81 -19.50
C GLY A 238 7.57 -7.33 -20.92
N GLU A 239 8.57 -6.86 -21.61
CA GLU A 239 8.84 -7.21 -23.01
C GLU A 239 9.80 -8.38 -23.09
N ALA A 240 9.46 -9.35 -23.95
CA ALA A 240 10.36 -10.39 -24.40
C ALA A 240 10.77 -10.09 -25.84
N MET A 241 12.05 -9.81 -26.06
CA MET A 241 12.64 -9.63 -27.39
C MET A 241 12.83 -11.01 -28.02
N LEU A 242 12.21 -11.23 -29.17
CA LEU A 242 12.21 -12.52 -29.84
C LEU A 242 13.49 -12.75 -30.63
N VAL A 243 14.04 -13.95 -30.53
CA VAL A 243 15.25 -14.37 -31.23
C VAL A 243 14.87 -15.17 -32.47
N PRO A 244 15.22 -14.71 -33.69
CA PRO A 244 14.93 -15.44 -34.91
C PRO A 244 15.58 -16.84 -34.92
N VAL A 245 14.96 -17.77 -35.62
CA VAL A 245 15.62 -19.04 -35.96
C VAL A 245 16.79 -18.74 -36.91
N ALA A 246 17.98 -19.19 -36.56
CA ALA A 246 19.14 -19.02 -37.42
C ALA A 246 18.84 -19.65 -38.81
N ALA A 247 19.01 -18.85 -39.88
CA ALA A 247 18.91 -19.41 -41.23
C ALA A 247 19.96 -20.53 -41.40
N PRO A 248 19.63 -21.66 -42.03
CA PRO A 248 20.63 -22.69 -42.31
C PRO A 248 21.72 -22.08 -43.16
N THR A 249 22.95 -22.16 -42.68
CA THR A 249 24.16 -21.82 -43.46
C THR A 249 24.20 -22.78 -44.68
N ARG A 250 24.03 -22.20 -45.86
CA ARG A 250 24.23 -22.92 -47.11
C ARG A 250 25.72 -23.12 -47.40
#